data_c928128c988d928a5328d2315ddd2593
#
_entry.id   c928128c988d928a5328d2315ddd2593
#
_cell.length_a   1.000
_cell.length_b   1.000
_cell.length_c   1.000
_cell.angle_alpha   90.00
_cell.angle_beta   90.00
_cell.angle_gamma   90.00
#
_symmetry.space_group_name_H-M   'P 1'
#
loop_
_entity.id
_entity.type
_entity.pdbx_description
1 polymer ?
#
loop_
_entity_poly.entity_id
_entity_poly.type
_entity_poly.pdbx_seq_one_letter_code
_entity_poly.pdbx_strand_id
1 'polypeptide(L)'
;MNEGKTQDNEEKYGLIQAFKLLVKNKYYMMICGTYILQQLYSAMIGAGLFYMTWVLKNKNLFGWFAWAVNIPLIIALIFTPTLVGKWKGMYKLNMRGYMLAVIGRALVVVAGYIGNVPLMLVFTAVAALGQGPWQGDMNAMIASCSEYTYLTQGKHVDGTMYSCTSLGVKIGGGIGTAVVGWLMELSGYVGKNTTQPQSALDMMQFMYLWLPLIFDVLILVILSKMNVEAENERIKLQRGIGSDIRHEI
;
A
#
# COMPACT_ATOMS: atom_id res chain seq x y z
N MET A 1 3.07 26.55 42.04
CA MET A 1 3.25 26.67 40.58
C MET A 1 4.61 26.12 40.23
N ASN A 2 4.68 24.87 39.87
CA ASN A 2 5.87 24.23 39.29
C ASN A 2 5.37 23.43 38.09
N GLU A 3 5.43 24.12 36.94
CA GLU A 3 5.20 23.44 35.64
C GLU A 3 6.41 22.57 35.36
N GLY A 4 6.20 21.27 35.52
CA GLY A 4 7.20 20.26 35.19
C GLY A 4 7.49 20.28 33.68
N LYS A 5 8.68 20.75 33.36
CA LYS A 5 9.30 20.55 32.05
C LYS A 5 9.52 19.06 31.86
N THR A 6 8.61 18.40 31.18
CA THR A 6 8.92 17.17 30.44
C THR A 6 9.79 17.60 29.26
N GLN A 7 11.10 17.70 29.50
CA GLN A 7 12.07 17.75 28.41
C GLN A 7 12.03 16.37 27.73
N ASP A 8 11.36 16.30 26.58
CA ASP A 8 11.61 15.26 25.60
C ASP A 8 13.09 15.28 25.25
N ASN A 9 13.87 14.41 25.88
CA ASN A 9 15.21 14.09 25.44
C ASN A 9 15.08 13.33 24.12
N GLU A 10 14.77 14.02 23.01
CA GLU A 10 15.09 13.53 21.68
C GLU A 10 16.62 13.46 21.60
N GLU A 11 17.18 12.32 21.99
CA GLU A 11 18.58 12.02 21.66
C GLU A 11 18.72 12.14 20.14
N LYS A 12 19.41 13.17 19.69
CA LYS A 12 19.71 13.40 18.28
C LYS A 12 20.63 12.28 17.79
N TYR A 13 20.04 11.18 17.36
CA TYR A 13 20.80 10.11 16.70
C TYR A 13 21.32 10.61 15.37
N GLY A 14 22.60 10.32 15.06
CA GLY A 14 23.09 10.53 13.70
C GLY A 14 22.23 9.75 12.70
N LEU A 15 21.92 10.34 11.55
CA LEU A 15 21.04 9.73 10.50
C LEU A 15 21.40 8.27 10.20
N ILE A 16 22.68 7.92 10.19
CA ILE A 16 23.16 6.54 9.94
C ILE A 16 22.72 5.60 11.06
N GLN A 17 22.72 6.09 12.31
CA GLN A 17 22.35 5.27 13.47
C GLN A 17 20.83 5.05 13.50
N ALA A 18 20.05 6.08 13.20
CA ALA A 18 18.61 5.97 13.03
C ALA A 18 18.25 4.99 11.89
N PHE A 19 18.90 5.10 10.73
CA PHE A 19 18.69 4.18 9.62
C PHE A 19 18.99 2.71 9.99
N LYS A 20 20.08 2.45 10.73
CA LYS A 20 20.38 1.10 11.23
C LYS A 20 19.30 0.53 12.15
N LEU A 21 18.66 1.39 12.97
CA LEU A 21 17.54 0.98 13.83
C LEU A 21 16.31 0.60 12.99
N LEU A 22 16.03 1.37 11.93
CA LEU A 22 14.90 1.11 11.02
C LEU A 22 15.05 -0.23 10.30
N VAL A 23 16.23 -0.52 9.77
CA VAL A 23 16.50 -1.78 9.05
C VAL A 23 16.40 -3.00 9.98
N LYS A 24 16.69 -2.85 11.28
CA LYS A 24 16.51 -3.91 12.27
C LYS A 24 15.04 -4.18 12.62
N ASN A 25 14.15 -3.23 12.38
CA ASN A 25 12.72 -3.41 12.62
C ASN A 25 12.08 -4.16 11.45
N LYS A 26 11.83 -5.45 11.64
CA LYS A 26 11.22 -6.30 10.59
C LYS A 26 9.87 -5.80 10.10
N TYR A 27 9.04 -5.23 10.97
CA TYR A 27 7.72 -4.70 10.60
C TYR A 27 7.84 -3.43 9.78
N TYR A 28 8.80 -2.56 10.13
CA TYR A 28 9.07 -1.38 9.33
C TYR A 28 9.58 -1.74 7.92
N MET A 29 10.46 -2.74 7.81
CA MET A 29 10.92 -3.22 6.50
C MET A 29 9.78 -3.82 5.68
N MET A 30 8.81 -4.47 6.31
CA MET A 30 7.58 -4.93 5.63
C MET A 30 6.75 -3.76 5.12
N ILE A 31 6.58 -2.68 5.92
CA ILE A 31 5.89 -1.46 5.45
C ILE A 31 6.64 -0.85 4.25
N CYS A 32 7.95 -0.71 4.31
CA CYS A 32 8.74 -0.21 3.18
C CYS A 32 8.52 -1.05 1.91
N GLY A 33 8.49 -2.38 2.06
CA GLY A 33 8.19 -3.29 0.95
C GLY A 33 6.78 -3.06 0.37
N THR A 34 5.76 -2.89 1.20
CA THR A 34 4.41 -2.60 0.73
C THR A 34 4.32 -1.25 0.03
N TYR A 35 5.05 -0.22 0.50
CA TYR A 35 5.09 1.08 -0.17
C TYR A 35 5.71 0.99 -1.56
N ILE A 36 6.81 0.26 -1.72
CA ILE A 36 7.45 0.06 -3.03
C ILE A 36 6.47 -0.64 -3.99
N LEU A 37 5.87 -1.75 -3.54
CA LEU A 37 4.90 -2.50 -4.36
C LEU A 37 3.68 -1.65 -4.73
N GLN A 38 3.22 -0.79 -3.82
CA GLN A 38 2.08 0.09 -4.06
C GLN A 38 2.42 1.19 -5.07
N GLN A 39 3.66 1.70 -5.09
CA GLN A 39 4.11 2.64 -6.12
C GLN A 39 4.21 1.99 -7.49
N LEU A 40 4.74 0.77 -7.55
CA LEU A 40 4.75 -0.02 -8.78
C LEU A 40 3.33 -0.31 -9.28
N TYR A 41 2.44 -0.72 -8.38
CA TYR A 41 1.01 -0.89 -8.68
C TYR A 41 0.40 0.38 -9.28
N SER A 42 0.62 1.53 -8.62
CA SER A 42 0.09 2.83 -9.07
C SER A 42 0.60 3.20 -10.46
N ALA A 43 1.89 2.94 -10.76
CA ALA A 43 2.46 3.18 -12.08
C ALA A 43 1.80 2.30 -13.16
N MET A 44 1.52 1.02 -12.86
CA MET A 44 0.84 0.13 -13.81
C MET A 44 -0.62 0.55 -14.05
N ILE A 45 -1.33 0.98 -13.01
CA ILE A 45 -2.69 1.54 -13.18
C ILE A 45 -2.64 2.83 -14.01
N GLY A 46 -1.66 3.70 -13.80
CA GLY A 46 -1.44 4.88 -14.64
C GLY A 46 -1.16 4.55 -16.10
N ALA A 47 -0.39 3.48 -16.36
CA ALA A 47 -0.15 2.96 -17.70
C ALA A 47 -1.41 2.39 -18.36
N GLY A 48 -2.50 2.22 -17.64
CA GLY A 48 -3.81 1.81 -18.15
C GLY A 48 -4.34 2.68 -19.30
N LEU A 49 -3.87 3.93 -19.41
CA LEU A 49 -4.16 4.77 -20.56
C LEU A 49 -3.75 4.11 -21.88
N PHE A 50 -2.61 3.44 -21.92
CA PHE A 50 -2.15 2.71 -23.10
C PHE A 50 -3.04 1.51 -23.40
N TYR A 51 -3.41 0.73 -22.38
CA TYR A 51 -4.32 -0.40 -22.52
C TYR A 51 -5.69 0.04 -23.07
N MET A 52 -6.27 1.11 -22.52
CA MET A 52 -7.56 1.63 -22.98
C MET A 52 -7.49 2.20 -24.38
N THR A 53 -6.39 2.87 -24.73
CA THR A 53 -6.23 3.49 -26.06
C THR A 53 -5.99 2.43 -27.14
N TRP A 54 -5.11 1.47 -26.92
CA TRP A 54 -4.64 0.58 -27.95
C TRP A 54 -5.33 -0.80 -27.96
N VAL A 55 -5.66 -1.34 -26.78
CA VAL A 55 -6.30 -2.65 -26.66
C VAL A 55 -7.81 -2.50 -26.69
N LEU A 56 -8.38 -1.64 -25.83
CA LEU A 56 -9.83 -1.39 -25.80
C LEU A 56 -10.30 -0.36 -26.85
N LYS A 57 -9.37 0.29 -27.57
CA LYS A 57 -9.62 1.29 -28.63
C LYS A 57 -10.53 2.44 -28.21
N ASN A 58 -10.53 2.77 -26.92
CA ASN A 58 -11.33 3.87 -26.36
C ASN A 58 -10.61 4.52 -25.18
N LYS A 59 -9.85 5.59 -25.46
CA LYS A 59 -9.11 6.37 -24.46
C LYS A 59 -9.99 6.99 -23.36
N ASN A 60 -11.26 7.26 -23.64
CA ASN A 60 -12.18 7.89 -22.68
C ASN A 60 -12.50 6.94 -21.51
N LEU A 61 -12.30 5.64 -21.69
CA LEU A 61 -12.47 4.67 -20.59
C LEU A 61 -11.50 4.93 -19.43
N PHE A 62 -10.35 5.55 -19.68
CA PHE A 62 -9.40 5.86 -18.60
C PHE A 62 -10.04 6.71 -17.50
N GLY A 63 -10.85 7.70 -17.86
CA GLY A 63 -11.62 8.48 -16.90
C GLY A 63 -12.60 7.64 -16.08
N TRP A 64 -13.35 6.74 -16.72
CA TRP A 64 -14.29 5.86 -16.03
C TRP A 64 -13.57 4.91 -15.06
N PHE A 65 -12.44 4.35 -15.47
CA PHE A 65 -11.62 3.51 -14.57
C PHE A 65 -11.01 4.32 -13.43
N ALA A 66 -10.59 5.57 -13.66
CA ALA A 66 -10.14 6.46 -12.59
C ALA A 66 -11.25 6.70 -11.55
N TRP A 67 -12.50 6.93 -11.98
CA TRP A 67 -13.65 7.03 -11.08
C TRP A 67 -13.91 5.72 -10.34
N ALA A 68 -13.84 4.58 -11.03
CA ALA A 68 -14.04 3.26 -10.44
C ALA A 68 -12.97 2.89 -9.38
N VAL A 69 -11.78 3.48 -9.44
CA VAL A 69 -10.75 3.35 -8.39
C VAL A 69 -11.00 4.36 -7.27
N ASN A 70 -11.10 5.66 -7.61
CA ASN A 70 -11.01 6.71 -6.60
C ASN A 70 -12.26 6.83 -5.72
N ILE A 71 -13.48 6.71 -6.30
CA ILE A 71 -14.72 6.85 -5.51
C ILE A 71 -14.82 5.76 -4.42
N PRO A 72 -14.72 4.46 -4.76
CA PRO A 72 -14.78 3.41 -3.74
C PRO A 72 -13.64 3.51 -2.72
N LEU A 73 -12.44 3.91 -3.16
CA LEU A 73 -11.31 4.12 -2.27
C LEU A 73 -11.59 5.21 -1.24
N ILE A 74 -12.11 6.38 -1.65
CA ILE A 74 -12.48 7.47 -0.73
C ILE A 74 -13.54 7.00 0.26
N ILE A 75 -14.56 6.28 -0.21
CA ILE A 75 -15.59 5.70 0.67
C ILE A 75 -14.94 4.78 1.70
N ALA A 76 -14.06 3.87 1.28
CA ALA A 76 -13.37 2.96 2.18
C ALA A 76 -12.50 3.71 3.20
N LEU A 77 -11.78 4.76 2.79
CA LEU A 77 -10.97 5.60 3.69
C LEU A 77 -11.81 6.26 4.77
N ILE A 78 -12.98 6.80 4.43
CA ILE A 78 -13.89 7.44 5.41
C ILE A 78 -14.38 6.43 6.46
N PHE A 79 -14.69 5.20 6.05
CA PHE A 79 -15.19 4.16 6.95
C PHE A 79 -14.10 3.40 7.71
N THR A 80 -12.84 3.49 7.29
CA THR A 80 -11.72 2.74 7.90
C THR A 80 -11.62 2.94 9.41
N PRO A 81 -11.63 4.16 10.01
CA PRO A 81 -11.52 4.32 11.45
C PRO A 81 -12.65 3.62 12.22
N THR A 82 -13.88 3.72 11.71
CA THR A 82 -15.05 3.06 12.30
C THR A 82 -14.91 1.53 12.25
N LEU A 83 -14.40 1.01 11.13
CA LEU A 83 -14.19 -0.43 10.94
C LEU A 83 -13.07 -0.96 11.82
N VAL A 84 -11.97 -0.22 12.00
CA VAL A 84 -10.88 -0.59 12.93
C VAL A 84 -11.42 -0.75 14.35
N GLY A 85 -12.23 0.21 14.82
CA GLY A 85 -12.87 0.14 16.14
C GLY A 85 -13.79 -1.08 16.28
N LYS A 86 -14.62 -1.36 15.27
CA LYS A 86 -15.56 -2.49 15.28
C LYS A 86 -14.84 -3.87 15.22
N TRP A 87 -13.72 -3.95 14.52
CA TRP A 87 -13.00 -5.21 14.30
C TRP A 87 -11.87 -5.44 15.30
N LYS A 88 -11.69 -4.51 16.25
CA LYS A 88 -10.69 -4.56 17.32
C LYS A 88 -9.27 -4.81 16.79
N GLY A 89 -8.82 -3.97 15.86
CA GLY A 89 -7.46 -3.95 15.35
C GLY A 89 -7.34 -3.75 13.85
N MET A 90 -6.26 -3.12 13.43
CA MET A 90 -5.94 -2.81 12.03
C MET A 90 -5.58 -4.07 11.23
N TYR A 91 -4.85 -5.01 11.86
CA TYR A 91 -4.36 -6.22 11.18
C TYR A 91 -5.48 -7.03 10.52
N LYS A 92 -6.55 -7.33 11.28
CA LYS A 92 -7.68 -8.14 10.78
C LYS A 92 -8.44 -7.43 9.67
N LEU A 93 -8.62 -6.13 9.79
CA LEU A 93 -9.31 -5.31 8.80
C LEU A 93 -8.49 -5.25 7.50
N ASN A 94 -7.20 -4.94 7.60
CA ASN A 94 -6.31 -4.83 6.45
C ASN A 94 -6.16 -6.16 5.71
N MET A 95 -6.03 -7.27 6.44
CA MET A 95 -5.93 -8.61 5.87
C MET A 95 -7.18 -8.97 5.05
N ARG A 96 -8.39 -8.75 5.60
CA ARG A 96 -9.65 -9.02 4.89
C ARG A 96 -9.89 -8.07 3.74
N GLY A 97 -9.53 -6.78 3.92
CA GLY A 97 -9.58 -5.80 2.85
C GLY A 97 -8.73 -6.23 1.66
N TYR A 98 -7.48 -6.57 1.89
CA TYR A 98 -6.60 -7.01 0.80
C TYR A 98 -6.99 -8.35 0.18
N MET A 99 -7.60 -9.27 0.93
CA MET A 99 -8.20 -10.47 0.34
C MET A 99 -9.32 -10.09 -0.67
N LEU A 100 -10.18 -9.15 -0.29
CA LEU A 100 -11.21 -8.63 -1.20
C LEU A 100 -10.58 -7.93 -2.41
N ALA A 101 -9.49 -7.17 -2.22
CA ALA A 101 -8.76 -6.51 -3.30
C ALA A 101 -8.19 -7.52 -4.31
N VAL A 102 -7.54 -8.58 -3.84
CA VAL A 102 -6.99 -9.65 -4.69
C VAL A 102 -8.10 -10.36 -5.46
N ILE A 103 -9.22 -10.70 -4.81
CA ILE A 103 -10.36 -11.33 -5.48
C ILE A 103 -10.93 -10.38 -6.55
N GLY A 104 -11.17 -9.13 -6.20
CA GLY A 104 -11.66 -8.12 -7.16
C GLY A 104 -10.71 -7.96 -8.34
N ARG A 105 -9.39 -7.89 -8.10
CA ARG A 105 -8.39 -7.76 -9.15
C ARG A 105 -8.31 -9.02 -10.04
N ALA A 106 -8.41 -10.21 -9.47
CA ALA A 106 -8.48 -11.45 -10.25
C ALA A 106 -9.71 -11.47 -11.18
N LEU A 107 -10.84 -10.98 -10.70
CA LEU A 107 -12.05 -10.86 -11.51
C LEU A 107 -11.91 -9.78 -12.60
N VAL A 108 -11.14 -8.69 -12.36
CA VAL A 108 -10.79 -7.73 -13.43
C VAL A 108 -10.01 -8.41 -14.54
N VAL A 109 -9.05 -9.29 -14.21
CA VAL A 109 -8.29 -10.06 -15.21
C VAL A 109 -9.25 -10.90 -16.06
N VAL A 110 -10.14 -11.66 -15.43
CA VAL A 110 -11.14 -12.50 -16.14
C VAL A 110 -12.03 -11.62 -17.04
N ALA A 111 -12.58 -10.53 -16.50
CA ALA A 111 -13.45 -9.62 -17.27
C ALA A 111 -12.70 -8.97 -18.44
N GLY A 112 -11.39 -8.67 -18.27
CA GLY A 112 -10.52 -8.13 -19.31
C GLY A 112 -10.32 -9.08 -20.47
N TYR A 113 -10.14 -10.38 -20.22
CA TYR A 113 -10.03 -11.38 -21.28
C TYR A 113 -11.37 -11.66 -21.98
N ILE A 114 -12.50 -11.53 -21.27
CA ILE A 114 -13.84 -11.62 -21.87
C ILE A 114 -14.17 -10.36 -22.69
N GLY A 115 -13.41 -9.26 -22.49
CA GLY A 115 -13.67 -7.97 -23.14
C GLY A 115 -14.88 -7.22 -22.57
N ASN A 116 -15.33 -7.56 -21.36
CA ASN A 116 -16.51 -6.95 -20.74
C ASN A 116 -16.12 -5.75 -19.86
N VAL A 117 -16.10 -4.56 -20.45
CA VAL A 117 -15.71 -3.30 -19.77
C VAL A 117 -16.59 -2.99 -18.54
N PRO A 118 -17.93 -3.11 -18.57
CA PRO A 118 -18.75 -2.90 -17.37
C PRO A 118 -18.35 -3.78 -16.19
N LEU A 119 -18.10 -5.07 -16.41
CA LEU A 119 -17.61 -5.97 -15.35
C LEU A 119 -16.23 -5.58 -14.85
N MET A 120 -15.32 -5.15 -15.74
CA MET A 120 -14.03 -4.65 -15.33
C MET A 120 -14.16 -3.44 -14.39
N LEU A 121 -15.06 -2.50 -14.68
CA LEU A 121 -15.30 -1.32 -13.84
C LEU A 121 -15.82 -1.73 -12.45
N VAL A 122 -16.83 -2.61 -12.39
CA VAL A 122 -17.39 -3.10 -11.12
C VAL A 122 -16.32 -3.80 -10.28
N PHE A 123 -15.55 -4.71 -10.86
CA PHE A 123 -14.52 -5.43 -10.12
C PHE A 123 -13.33 -4.54 -9.74
N THR A 124 -13.01 -3.52 -10.54
CA THR A 124 -12.04 -2.49 -10.16
C THR A 124 -12.51 -1.73 -8.93
N ALA A 125 -13.79 -1.37 -8.85
CA ALA A 125 -14.38 -0.73 -7.67
C ALA A 125 -14.32 -1.64 -6.43
N VAL A 126 -14.60 -2.93 -6.57
CA VAL A 126 -14.47 -3.92 -5.49
C VAL A 126 -13.03 -4.02 -5.00
N ALA A 127 -12.07 -4.08 -5.92
CA ALA A 127 -10.65 -4.12 -5.56
C ALA A 127 -10.22 -2.84 -4.81
N ALA A 128 -10.66 -1.67 -5.26
CA ALA A 128 -10.36 -0.38 -4.62
C ALA A 128 -10.95 -0.28 -3.21
N LEU A 129 -12.19 -0.76 -3.00
CA LEU A 129 -12.78 -0.88 -1.66
C LEU A 129 -11.92 -1.73 -0.73
N GLY A 130 -11.39 -2.83 -1.25
CA GLY A 130 -10.53 -3.72 -0.48
C GLY A 130 -9.19 -3.12 -0.09
N GLN A 131 -8.61 -2.24 -0.92
CA GLN A 131 -7.34 -1.56 -0.65
C GLN A 131 -7.48 -0.40 0.35
N GLY A 132 -8.68 0.17 0.50
CA GLY A 132 -8.93 1.36 1.31
C GLY A 132 -8.47 1.25 2.76
N PRO A 133 -8.82 0.20 3.52
CA PRO A 133 -8.39 0.07 4.90
C PRO A 133 -6.88 0.19 5.09
N TRP A 134 -6.10 -0.52 4.30
CA TRP A 134 -4.64 -0.44 4.36
C TRP A 134 -4.12 0.98 4.09
N GLN A 135 -4.65 1.66 3.08
CA GLN A 135 -4.24 3.03 2.78
C GLN A 135 -4.62 4.00 3.92
N GLY A 136 -5.76 3.79 4.56
CA GLY A 136 -6.20 4.58 5.71
C GLY A 136 -5.36 4.35 6.96
N ASP A 137 -4.93 3.12 7.19
CA ASP A 137 -4.20 2.71 8.39
C ASP A 137 -2.68 2.86 8.27
N MET A 138 -2.16 3.19 7.11
CA MET A 138 -0.71 3.21 6.84
C MET A 138 0.09 4.02 7.85
N ASN A 139 -0.35 5.24 8.17
CA ASN A 139 0.33 6.10 9.14
C ASN A 139 0.23 5.53 10.57
N ALA A 140 -0.89 4.93 10.94
CA ALA A 140 -1.06 4.28 12.23
C ALA A 140 -0.18 3.02 12.34
N MET A 141 0.01 2.29 11.24
CA MET A 141 0.93 1.14 11.19
C MET A 141 2.40 1.57 11.34
N ILE A 142 2.80 2.73 10.77
CA ILE A 142 4.14 3.29 10.98
C ILE A 142 4.33 3.64 12.47
N ALA A 143 3.34 4.27 13.11
CA ALA A 143 3.37 4.56 14.53
C ALA A 143 3.49 3.28 15.39
N SER A 144 2.75 2.23 15.04
CA SER A 144 2.89 0.92 15.71
C SER A 144 4.27 0.29 15.52
N CYS A 145 4.92 0.50 14.37
CA CYS A 145 6.30 0.06 14.16
C CYS A 145 7.31 0.89 14.97
N SER A 146 7.08 2.18 15.16
CA SER A 146 7.90 3.01 16.04
C SER A 146 7.76 2.56 17.49
N GLU A 147 6.55 2.31 17.95
CA GLU A 147 6.31 1.73 19.28
C GLU A 147 7.05 0.39 19.46
N TYR A 148 7.03 -0.48 18.45
CA TYR A 148 7.82 -1.72 18.47
C TYR A 148 9.31 -1.47 18.65
N THR A 149 9.87 -0.45 17.96
CA THR A 149 11.28 -0.07 18.13
C THR A 149 11.54 0.45 19.54
N TYR A 150 10.67 1.28 20.08
CA TYR A 150 10.76 1.75 21.45
C TYR A 150 10.70 0.59 22.46
N LEU A 151 9.72 -0.29 22.31
CA LEU A 151 9.58 -1.45 23.19
C LEU A 151 10.76 -2.42 23.10
N THR A 152 11.40 -2.59 21.96
CA THR A 152 12.50 -3.56 21.80
C THR A 152 13.88 -2.97 22.01
N GLN A 153 14.08 -1.69 21.69
CA GLN A 153 15.40 -1.05 21.65
C GLN A 153 15.50 0.19 22.55
N GLY A 154 14.40 0.64 23.18
CA GLY A 154 14.36 1.78 24.08
C GLY A 154 14.55 3.14 23.38
N LYS A 155 14.29 3.21 22.07
CA LYS A 155 14.60 4.41 21.23
C LYS A 155 13.39 4.87 20.43
N HIS A 156 13.13 6.18 20.46
CA HIS A 156 12.12 6.82 19.63
C HIS A 156 12.71 7.20 18.27
N VAL A 157 12.09 6.79 17.18
CA VAL A 157 12.56 7.00 15.80
C VAL A 157 11.43 7.45 14.85
N ASP A 158 10.33 7.97 15.40
CA ASP A 158 9.11 8.34 14.66
C ASP A 158 9.41 9.24 13.46
N GLY A 159 10.05 10.39 13.70
CA GLY A 159 10.36 11.35 12.64
C GLY A 159 11.19 10.76 11.51
N THR A 160 12.15 9.87 11.83
CA THR A 160 12.98 9.21 10.83
C THR A 160 12.16 8.19 10.02
N MET A 161 11.26 7.45 10.66
CA MET A 161 10.37 6.50 9.96
C MET A 161 9.50 7.20 8.93
N TYR A 162 8.80 8.28 9.30
CA TYR A 162 7.98 9.04 8.36
C TYR A 162 8.79 9.67 7.23
N SER A 163 9.98 10.21 7.54
CA SER A 163 10.87 10.81 6.54
C SER A 163 11.38 9.78 5.53
N CYS A 164 11.83 8.61 5.98
CA CYS A 164 12.29 7.53 5.10
C CYS A 164 11.14 6.95 4.27
N THR A 165 9.93 6.86 4.82
CA THR A 165 8.74 6.43 4.07
C THR A 165 8.40 7.42 2.96
N SER A 166 8.42 8.73 3.25
CA SER A 166 8.17 9.78 2.25
C SER A 166 9.20 9.75 1.11
N LEU A 167 10.47 9.51 1.45
CA LEU A 167 11.53 9.33 0.46
C LEU A 167 11.29 8.07 -0.38
N GLY A 168 10.92 6.95 0.26
CA GLY A 168 10.60 5.69 -0.39
C GLY A 168 9.46 5.82 -1.41
N VAL A 169 8.41 6.57 -1.08
CA VAL A 169 7.30 6.86 -2.00
C VAL A 169 7.78 7.60 -3.25
N LYS A 170 8.63 8.63 -3.09
CA LYS A 170 9.16 9.41 -4.23
C LYS A 170 10.07 8.55 -5.12
N ILE A 171 10.99 7.81 -4.52
CA ILE A 171 11.89 6.90 -5.24
C ILE A 171 11.08 5.79 -5.93
N GLY A 172 10.14 5.17 -5.22
CA GLY A 172 9.28 4.12 -5.76
C GLY A 172 8.42 4.59 -6.93
N GLY A 173 7.89 5.82 -6.87
CA GLY A 173 7.16 6.43 -7.99
C GLY A 173 8.04 6.62 -9.23
N GLY A 174 9.28 7.09 -9.05
CA GLY A 174 10.25 7.23 -10.13
C GLY A 174 10.61 5.87 -10.76
N ILE A 175 10.90 4.86 -9.93
CA ILE A 175 11.19 3.49 -10.39
C ILE A 175 9.97 2.92 -11.12
N GLY A 176 8.76 3.09 -10.58
CA GLY A 176 7.54 2.61 -11.21
C GLY A 176 7.34 3.17 -12.61
N THR A 177 7.54 4.48 -12.79
CA THR A 177 7.46 5.14 -14.10
C THR A 177 8.55 4.63 -15.06
N ALA A 178 9.77 4.43 -14.58
CA ALA A 178 10.86 3.90 -15.38
C ALA A 178 10.56 2.45 -15.85
N VAL A 179 10.03 1.61 -14.97
CA VAL A 179 9.62 0.23 -15.29
C VAL A 179 8.55 0.22 -16.38
N VAL A 180 7.55 1.10 -16.32
CA VAL A 180 6.55 1.26 -17.39
C VAL A 180 7.23 1.59 -18.71
N GLY A 181 8.14 2.58 -18.73
CA GLY A 181 8.87 2.97 -19.93
C GLY A 181 9.69 1.80 -20.52
N TRP A 182 10.44 1.09 -19.69
CA TRP A 182 11.24 -0.06 -20.14
C TRP A 182 10.39 -1.21 -20.69
N LEU A 183 9.28 -1.55 -20.03
CA LEU A 183 8.38 -2.60 -20.52
C LEU A 183 7.76 -2.22 -21.86
N MET A 184 7.39 -0.96 -22.03
CA MET A 184 6.85 -0.46 -23.31
C MET A 184 7.91 -0.50 -24.40
N GLU A 185 9.14 -0.06 -24.14
CA GLU A 185 10.25 -0.10 -25.09
C GLU A 185 10.58 -1.54 -25.50
N LEU A 186 10.75 -2.44 -24.52
CA LEU A 186 11.04 -3.87 -24.78
C LEU A 186 9.96 -4.56 -25.60
N SER A 187 8.72 -4.08 -25.50
CA SER A 187 7.59 -4.61 -26.28
C SER A 187 7.53 -4.11 -27.74
N GLY A 188 8.40 -3.15 -28.10
CA GLY A 188 8.41 -2.54 -29.43
C GLY A 188 7.34 -1.45 -29.61
N TYR A 189 6.85 -0.85 -28.52
CA TYR A 189 5.92 0.26 -28.61
C TYR A 189 6.56 1.49 -29.25
N VAL A 190 5.92 2.07 -30.25
CA VAL A 190 6.35 3.31 -30.89
C VAL A 190 5.20 4.33 -30.91
N GLY A 191 5.31 5.38 -30.10
CA GLY A 191 4.24 6.35 -29.88
C GLY A 191 3.77 7.11 -31.13
N LYS A 192 4.59 7.20 -32.17
CA LYS A 192 4.26 7.87 -33.44
C LYS A 192 3.48 6.98 -34.42
N ASN A 193 3.44 5.70 -34.21
CA ASN A 193 2.78 4.75 -35.10
C ASN A 193 1.26 4.79 -34.90
N THR A 194 0.51 4.69 -35.98
CA THR A 194 -0.96 4.57 -35.94
C THR A 194 -1.43 3.19 -35.55
N THR A 195 -0.58 2.19 -35.64
CA THR A 195 -0.81 0.80 -35.22
C THR A 195 0.39 0.33 -34.40
N GLN A 196 0.13 -0.54 -33.43
CA GLN A 196 1.17 -1.10 -32.57
C GLN A 196 1.37 -2.58 -32.86
N PRO A 197 2.60 -3.11 -32.69
CA PRO A 197 2.86 -4.53 -32.83
C PRO A 197 2.10 -5.34 -31.76
N GLN A 198 1.78 -6.60 -32.04
CA GLN A 198 1.05 -7.46 -31.11
C GLN A 198 1.77 -7.60 -29.77
N SER A 199 3.10 -7.67 -29.76
CA SER A 199 3.92 -7.70 -28.55
C SER A 199 3.68 -6.49 -27.63
N ALA A 200 3.48 -5.29 -28.19
CA ALA A 200 3.17 -4.11 -27.41
C ALA A 200 1.74 -4.15 -26.85
N LEU A 201 0.76 -4.66 -27.60
CA LEU A 201 -0.60 -4.85 -27.13
C LEU A 201 -0.66 -5.86 -25.97
N ASP A 202 0.03 -6.99 -26.12
CA ASP A 202 0.10 -8.03 -25.09
C ASP A 202 0.81 -7.50 -23.82
N MET A 203 1.86 -6.69 -23.97
CA MET A 203 2.55 -6.06 -22.84
C MET A 203 1.62 -5.07 -22.12
N MET A 204 0.87 -4.23 -22.83
CA MET A 204 -0.09 -3.31 -22.23
C MET A 204 -1.16 -4.07 -21.45
N GLN A 205 -1.65 -5.17 -21.99
CA GLN A 205 -2.62 -6.05 -21.34
C GLN A 205 -2.01 -6.70 -20.08
N PHE A 206 -0.80 -7.21 -20.15
CA PHE A 206 -0.08 -7.78 -19.02
C PHE A 206 0.16 -6.74 -17.91
N MET A 207 0.62 -5.54 -18.27
CA MET A 207 0.89 -4.46 -17.33
C MET A 207 -0.38 -4.00 -16.59
N TYR A 208 -1.52 -3.94 -17.27
CA TYR A 208 -2.75 -3.44 -16.67
C TYR A 208 -3.54 -4.52 -15.91
N LEU A 209 -3.56 -5.75 -16.40
CA LEU A 209 -4.34 -6.83 -15.81
C LEU A 209 -3.53 -7.64 -14.78
N TRP A 210 -2.33 -8.12 -15.16
CA TRP A 210 -1.60 -9.08 -14.35
C TRP A 210 -0.66 -8.45 -13.32
N LEU A 211 0.10 -7.41 -13.67
CA LEU A 211 1.05 -6.83 -12.72
C LEU A 211 0.36 -6.25 -11.48
N PRO A 212 -0.77 -5.53 -11.57
CA PRO A 212 -1.50 -5.10 -10.38
C PRO A 212 -1.98 -6.25 -9.51
N LEU A 213 -2.45 -7.36 -10.10
CA LEU A 213 -2.84 -8.56 -9.35
C LEU A 213 -1.63 -9.17 -8.62
N ILE A 214 -0.49 -9.29 -9.29
CA ILE A 214 0.73 -9.83 -8.69
C ILE A 214 1.16 -8.96 -7.50
N PHE A 215 1.14 -7.64 -7.64
CA PHE A 215 1.50 -6.74 -6.55
C PHE A 215 0.51 -6.82 -5.38
N ASP A 216 -0.78 -6.90 -5.64
CA ASP A 216 -1.80 -7.08 -4.58
C ASP A 216 -1.58 -8.41 -3.83
N VAL A 217 -1.25 -9.49 -4.53
CA VAL A 217 -0.92 -10.78 -3.88
C VAL A 217 0.35 -10.67 -3.04
N LEU A 218 1.40 -10.03 -3.54
CA LEU A 218 2.64 -9.83 -2.78
C LEU A 218 2.40 -8.98 -1.52
N ILE A 219 1.61 -7.92 -1.63
CA ILE A 219 1.23 -7.09 -0.47
C ILE A 219 0.42 -7.93 0.52
N LEU A 220 -0.55 -8.73 0.08
CA LEU A 220 -1.32 -9.63 0.94
C LEU A 220 -0.42 -10.60 1.71
N VAL A 221 0.59 -11.18 1.05
CA VAL A 221 1.57 -12.07 1.68
C VAL A 221 2.38 -11.33 2.74
N ILE A 222 2.82 -10.09 2.48
CA ILE A 222 3.52 -9.27 3.48
C ILE A 222 2.58 -8.96 4.65
N LEU A 223 1.36 -8.51 4.38
CA LEU A 223 0.36 -8.17 5.40
C LEU A 223 0.04 -9.36 6.30
N SER A 224 0.02 -10.57 5.76
CA SER A 224 -0.25 -11.79 6.56
C SER A 224 0.76 -12.01 7.69
N LYS A 225 1.94 -11.43 7.57
CA LYS A 225 3.03 -11.53 8.58
C LYS A 225 3.17 -10.25 9.43
N MET A 226 2.39 -9.20 9.13
CA MET A 226 2.54 -7.86 9.72
C MET A 226 1.58 -7.64 10.90
N ASN A 227 1.61 -8.52 11.90
CA ASN A 227 0.81 -8.36 13.12
C ASN A 227 1.60 -7.65 14.23
N VAL A 228 2.01 -6.41 13.97
CA VAL A 228 2.80 -5.60 14.91
C VAL A 228 2.01 -5.22 16.15
N GLU A 229 0.69 -4.97 16.02
CA GLU A 229 -0.18 -4.61 17.15
C GLU A 229 -0.17 -5.70 18.24
N ALA A 230 -0.38 -6.96 17.84
CA ALA A 230 -0.37 -8.09 18.79
C ALA A 230 1.00 -8.32 19.41
N GLU A 231 2.08 -8.06 18.67
CA GLU A 231 3.43 -8.17 19.21
C GLU A 231 3.75 -7.07 20.21
N ASN A 232 3.34 -5.83 19.95
CA ASN A 232 3.47 -4.74 20.90
C ASN A 232 2.70 -5.02 22.19
N GLU A 233 1.47 -5.49 22.12
CA GLU A 233 0.67 -5.90 23.27
C GLU A 233 1.36 -7.02 24.06
N ARG A 234 1.89 -8.03 23.38
CA ARG A 234 2.63 -9.14 24.01
C ARG A 234 3.83 -8.63 24.80
N ILE A 235 4.64 -7.73 24.20
CA ILE A 235 5.83 -7.17 24.86
C ILE A 235 5.43 -6.31 26.05
N LYS A 236 4.37 -5.50 25.95
CA LYS A 236 3.84 -4.70 27.07
C LYS A 236 3.45 -5.59 28.24
N LEU A 237 2.69 -6.66 27.99
CA LEU A 237 2.28 -7.61 29.02
C LEU A 237 3.47 -8.28 29.69
N GLN A 238 4.48 -8.68 28.93
CA GLN A 238 5.70 -9.31 29.46
C GLN A 238 6.53 -8.38 30.34
N ARG A 239 6.47 -7.07 30.08
CA ARG A 239 7.19 -6.03 30.84
C ARG A 239 6.38 -5.44 31.98
N GLY A 240 5.14 -5.86 32.20
CA GLY A 240 4.23 -5.28 33.18
C GLY A 240 3.81 -3.83 32.87
N ILE A 241 4.03 -3.37 31.65
CA ILE A 241 3.64 -2.03 31.20
C ILE A 241 2.15 -2.09 30.83
N GLY A 242 1.28 -1.43 31.58
CA GLY A 242 -0.15 -1.36 31.27
C GLY A 242 -1.06 -2.22 32.15
N SER A 243 -0.57 -2.80 33.25
CA SER A 243 -1.43 -3.46 34.26
C SER A 243 -2.27 -2.49 35.07
N ASP A 244 -1.90 -1.21 35.12
CA ASP A 244 -2.56 -0.21 35.98
C ASP A 244 -3.84 0.39 35.39
N ILE A 245 -4.11 0.24 34.08
CA ILE A 245 -5.29 0.87 33.45
C ILE A 245 -6.58 0.03 33.62
N ARG A 246 -6.50 -1.21 34.11
CA ARG A 246 -7.67 -2.10 34.28
C ARG A 246 -8.34 -2.03 35.64
N HIS A 247 -7.88 -1.19 36.56
CA HIS A 247 -8.47 -1.08 37.89
C HIS A 247 -9.30 0.21 38.13
N GLU A 248 -9.47 1.05 37.10
CA GLU A 248 -10.23 2.30 37.20
C GLU A 248 -11.44 2.41 36.23
N ILE A 249 -12.07 1.29 35.84
CA ILE A 249 -13.36 1.33 35.15
C ILE A 249 -14.36 0.39 35.86
#